data_243d2f277a0b742dcfcfba19e533b07d
#
_entry.id   243d2f277a0b742dcfcfba19e533b07d
#
_cell.length_a   1.000
_cell.length_b   1.000
_cell.length_c   1.000
_cell.angle_alpha   90.00
_cell.angle_beta   90.00
_cell.angle_gamma   90.00
#
_symmetry.space_group_name_H-M   'P 1'
#
loop_
_entity.id
_entity.type
_entity.pdbx_description
1 polymer ?
#
loop_
_entity_poly.entity_id
_entity_poly.type
_entity_poly.pdbx_seq_one_letter_code
_entity_poly.pdbx_strand_id
1 'polypeptide(L)'
;MSEAIITLVENAWENRQILQQEKTKTIIRQIIDDLDKGKLRVAEKLNTEWKVNEWIKKAIVLYFIIQETKIIECGPFEFHDKIALKKNYEQQDVRVVPHAIARYGSYLGKDVILMPSYVNIGAYVGKRSLIDTWATIGSCAQIGENVHISGGVGIGGVLEPVQASPVIIEDNCFIGSRCIVVEGVKVEAEAVLGANVVLTSSTKIIDVSQSETIEYKGIVPSG
;
A
#
# COMPACT_ATOMS: atom_id res chain seq x y z
N MET A 1 -10.93 -13.25 -8.86
CA MET A 1 -12.04 -13.27 -7.87
C MET A 1 -13.35 -13.44 -8.60
N SER A 2 -14.35 -14.15 -8.04
CA SER A 2 -15.63 -14.31 -8.72
C SER A 2 -16.45 -13.01 -8.67
N GLU A 3 -17.22 -12.75 -9.71
CA GLU A 3 -18.11 -11.57 -9.81
C GLU A 3 -19.10 -11.50 -8.63
N ALA A 4 -19.52 -12.65 -8.11
CA ALA A 4 -20.41 -12.74 -6.95
C ALA A 4 -19.80 -12.14 -5.66
N ILE A 5 -18.48 -12.23 -5.47
CA ILE A 5 -17.80 -11.65 -4.31
C ILE A 5 -17.74 -10.12 -4.46
N ILE A 6 -17.43 -9.62 -5.63
CA ILE A 6 -17.41 -8.18 -5.93
C ILE A 6 -18.81 -7.59 -5.67
N THR A 7 -19.85 -8.20 -6.23
CA THR A 7 -21.24 -7.80 -6.04
C THR A 7 -21.64 -7.78 -4.55
N LEU A 8 -21.17 -8.77 -3.75
CA LEU A 8 -21.46 -8.78 -2.32
C LEU A 8 -20.80 -7.61 -1.59
N VAL A 9 -19.56 -7.26 -1.92
CA VAL A 9 -18.85 -6.09 -1.35
C VAL A 9 -19.56 -4.80 -1.72
N GLU A 10 -19.96 -4.64 -2.98
CA GLU A 10 -20.71 -3.46 -3.44
C GLU A 10 -22.06 -3.34 -2.72
N ASN A 11 -22.81 -4.43 -2.60
CA ASN A 11 -24.07 -4.44 -1.85
C ASN A 11 -23.87 -4.09 -0.36
N ALA A 12 -22.81 -4.61 0.26
CA ALA A 12 -22.49 -4.28 1.66
C ALA A 12 -21.99 -2.83 1.81
N TRP A 13 -21.39 -2.27 0.76
CA TRP A 13 -21.01 -0.85 0.72
C TRP A 13 -22.24 0.06 0.70
N GLU A 14 -23.24 -0.24 -0.11
CA GLU A 14 -24.50 0.52 -0.20
C GLU A 14 -25.43 0.26 1.00
N ASN A 15 -25.48 -0.97 1.51
CA ASN A 15 -26.33 -1.36 2.61
C ASN A 15 -25.54 -2.03 3.75
N ARG A 16 -25.15 -1.24 4.75
CA ARG A 16 -24.38 -1.70 5.92
C ARG A 16 -25.09 -2.76 6.79
N GLN A 17 -26.41 -2.90 6.68
CA GLN A 17 -27.14 -3.93 7.43
C GLN A 17 -26.71 -5.34 7.02
N ILE A 18 -26.25 -5.53 5.80
CA ILE A 18 -25.73 -6.82 5.31
C ILE A 18 -24.51 -7.28 6.13
N LEU A 19 -23.77 -6.36 6.76
CA LEU A 19 -22.64 -6.67 7.64
C LEU A 19 -23.04 -7.43 8.91
N GLN A 20 -24.32 -7.52 9.24
CA GLN A 20 -24.79 -8.36 10.36
C GLN A 20 -24.73 -9.87 10.01
N GLN A 21 -24.68 -10.22 8.73
CA GLN A 21 -24.62 -11.60 8.26
C GLN A 21 -23.21 -12.16 8.40
N GLU A 22 -23.03 -13.27 9.09
CA GLU A 22 -21.72 -13.92 9.27
C GLU A 22 -21.07 -14.34 7.94
N LYS A 23 -21.86 -14.73 6.95
CA LYS A 23 -21.37 -15.01 5.60
C LYS A 23 -20.65 -13.81 4.99
N THR A 24 -21.22 -12.60 5.11
CA THR A 24 -20.64 -11.36 4.61
C THR A 24 -19.33 -11.03 5.33
N LYS A 25 -19.33 -11.12 6.68
CA LYS A 25 -18.11 -10.90 7.47
C LYS A 25 -16.99 -11.87 7.11
N THR A 26 -17.35 -13.15 6.90
CA THR A 26 -16.37 -14.17 6.50
C THR A 26 -15.75 -13.86 5.15
N ILE A 27 -16.53 -13.43 4.16
CA ILE A 27 -16.03 -13.06 2.85
C ILE A 27 -15.12 -11.82 2.93
N ILE A 28 -15.51 -10.80 3.71
CA ILE A 28 -14.67 -9.62 3.91
C ILE A 28 -13.33 -10.02 4.57
N ARG A 29 -13.35 -10.87 5.61
CA ARG A 29 -12.12 -11.37 6.24
C ARG A 29 -11.23 -12.14 5.25
N GLN A 30 -11.84 -12.95 4.37
CA GLN A 30 -11.11 -13.68 3.34
C GLN A 30 -10.43 -12.74 2.33
N ILE A 31 -11.08 -11.64 1.94
CA ILE A 31 -10.48 -10.63 1.05
C ILE A 31 -9.23 -10.03 1.71
N ILE A 32 -9.27 -9.71 3.00
CA ILE A 32 -8.11 -9.18 3.71
C ILE A 32 -6.99 -10.23 3.84
N ASP A 33 -7.35 -11.49 4.07
CA ASP A 33 -6.39 -12.59 4.07
C ASP A 33 -5.70 -12.78 2.70
N ASP A 34 -6.47 -12.65 1.62
CA ASP A 34 -5.94 -12.72 0.25
C ASP A 34 -5.05 -11.50 -0.09
N LEU A 35 -5.35 -10.32 0.45
CA LEU A 35 -4.44 -9.15 0.39
C LEU A 35 -3.15 -9.42 1.17
N ASP A 36 -3.25 -9.92 2.39
CA ASP A 36 -2.10 -10.24 3.24
C ASP A 36 -1.14 -11.24 2.58
N LYS A 37 -1.68 -12.15 1.79
CA LYS A 37 -0.96 -13.19 1.04
C LYS A 37 -0.55 -12.76 -0.38
N GLY A 38 -0.87 -11.55 -0.80
CA GLY A 38 -0.57 -11.04 -2.14
C GLY A 38 -1.34 -11.71 -3.28
N LYS A 39 -2.41 -12.45 -2.98
CA LYS A 39 -3.32 -13.04 -3.97
C LYS A 39 -4.25 -12.00 -4.60
N LEU A 40 -4.48 -10.91 -3.89
CA LEU A 40 -5.22 -9.73 -4.32
C LEU A 40 -4.33 -8.49 -4.18
N ARG A 41 -4.62 -7.51 -5.02
CA ARG A 41 -3.92 -6.23 -5.05
C ARG A 41 -4.90 -5.09 -5.24
N VAL A 42 -4.72 -3.99 -4.49
CA VAL A 42 -5.57 -2.78 -4.61
C VAL A 42 -5.42 -2.14 -5.99
N ALA A 43 -4.24 -2.17 -6.56
CA ALA A 43 -4.03 -1.84 -7.96
C ALA A 43 -3.03 -2.80 -8.60
N GLU A 44 -3.26 -3.14 -9.85
CA GLU A 44 -2.43 -4.07 -10.62
C GLU A 44 -2.16 -3.53 -12.01
N LYS A 45 -0.98 -3.80 -12.56
CA LYS A 45 -0.61 -3.38 -13.90
C LYS A 45 -1.14 -4.38 -14.91
N LEU A 46 -2.06 -3.94 -15.76
CA LEU A 46 -2.59 -4.71 -16.89
C LEU A 46 -1.97 -4.14 -18.17
N ASN A 47 -1.10 -4.92 -18.79
CA ASN A 47 -0.26 -4.44 -19.89
C ASN A 47 0.59 -3.22 -19.46
N THR A 48 0.28 -2.04 -19.98
CA THR A 48 1.00 -0.78 -19.67
C THR A 48 0.26 0.12 -18.66
N GLU A 49 -0.99 -0.20 -18.33
CA GLU A 49 -1.84 0.66 -17.50
C GLU A 49 -2.09 0.06 -16.12
N TRP A 50 -2.18 0.91 -15.12
CA TRP A 50 -2.58 0.53 -13.77
C TRP A 50 -4.09 0.57 -13.63
N LYS A 51 -4.68 -0.56 -13.21
CA LYS A 51 -6.09 -0.68 -12.89
C LYS A 51 -6.27 -0.71 -11.38
N VAL A 52 -7.09 0.20 -10.86
CA VAL A 52 -7.47 0.23 -9.44
C VAL A 52 -8.70 -0.66 -9.22
N ASN A 53 -8.61 -1.52 -8.22
CA ASN A 53 -9.68 -2.39 -7.77
C ASN A 53 -10.45 -1.70 -6.61
N GLU A 54 -11.32 -0.76 -6.92
CA GLU A 54 -12.06 0.04 -5.92
C GLU A 54 -12.82 -0.81 -4.91
N TRP A 55 -13.41 -1.92 -5.38
CA TRP A 55 -14.13 -2.85 -4.52
C TRP A 55 -13.26 -3.43 -3.39
N ILE A 56 -11.94 -3.57 -3.60
CA ILE A 56 -11.00 -4.00 -2.56
C ILE A 56 -10.85 -2.90 -1.50
N LYS A 57 -10.74 -1.63 -1.89
CA LYS A 57 -10.69 -0.52 -0.95
C LYS A 57 -11.98 -0.44 -0.12
N LYS A 58 -13.13 -0.63 -0.77
CA LYS A 58 -14.42 -0.76 -0.07
C LYS A 58 -14.39 -1.91 0.94
N ALA A 59 -13.86 -3.09 0.55
CA ALA A 59 -13.73 -4.22 1.46
C ALA A 59 -12.84 -3.92 2.67
N ILE A 60 -11.74 -3.17 2.49
CA ILE A 60 -10.87 -2.72 3.60
C ILE A 60 -11.64 -1.80 4.55
N VAL A 61 -12.38 -0.82 4.05
CA VAL A 61 -13.22 0.06 4.90
C VAL A 61 -14.27 -0.76 5.65
N LEU A 62 -14.94 -1.70 4.97
CA LEU A 62 -15.91 -2.60 5.60
C LEU A 62 -15.25 -3.49 6.67
N TYR A 63 -14.01 -3.90 6.47
CA TYR A 63 -13.26 -4.68 7.44
C TYR A 63 -13.07 -3.90 8.76
N PHE A 64 -12.73 -2.61 8.71
CA PHE A 64 -12.66 -1.77 9.91
C PHE A 64 -13.99 -1.70 10.67
N ILE A 65 -15.12 -1.75 9.96
CA ILE A 65 -16.46 -1.69 10.58
C ILE A 65 -16.78 -2.99 11.33
N ILE A 66 -16.42 -4.14 10.75
CA ILE A 66 -16.74 -5.46 11.34
C ILE A 66 -15.73 -5.92 12.41
N GLN A 67 -14.61 -5.20 12.59
CA GLN A 67 -13.63 -5.52 13.61
C GLN A 67 -13.87 -4.72 14.89
N GLU A 68 -13.66 -5.39 16.01
CA GLU A 68 -13.65 -4.78 17.34
C GLU A 68 -12.24 -4.34 17.71
N THR A 69 -12.13 -3.25 18.45
CA THR A 69 -10.87 -2.82 19.04
C THR A 69 -10.47 -3.79 20.16
N LYS A 70 -9.22 -4.26 20.12
CA LYS A 70 -8.67 -5.23 21.08
C LYS A 70 -7.29 -4.83 21.54
N ILE A 71 -6.93 -5.24 22.75
CA ILE A 71 -5.56 -5.14 23.22
C ILE A 71 -4.71 -6.14 22.45
N ILE A 72 -3.57 -5.68 21.96
CA ILE A 72 -2.56 -6.47 21.26
C ILE A 72 -1.27 -6.36 22.05
N GLU A 73 -0.92 -7.41 22.77
CA GLU A 73 0.35 -7.51 23.47
C GLU A 73 1.46 -7.96 22.52
N CYS A 74 2.58 -7.27 22.54
CA CYS A 74 3.73 -7.56 21.69
C CYS A 74 5.05 -7.33 22.47
N GLY A 75 5.41 -8.28 23.33
CA GLY A 75 6.55 -8.17 24.21
C GLY A 75 6.40 -6.96 25.17
N PRO A 76 7.31 -5.97 25.13
CA PRO A 76 7.21 -4.78 25.98
C PRO A 76 6.20 -3.73 25.47
N PHE A 77 5.59 -3.95 24.29
CA PHE A 77 4.64 -3.01 23.68
C PHE A 77 3.21 -3.51 23.84
N GLU A 78 2.30 -2.57 24.05
CA GLU A 78 0.87 -2.79 24.03
C GLU A 78 0.22 -1.86 23.02
N PHE A 79 -0.70 -2.38 22.21
CA PHE A 79 -1.50 -1.60 21.27
C PHE A 79 -2.99 -1.85 21.53
N HIS A 80 -3.83 -0.89 21.16
CA HIS A 80 -5.28 -0.99 21.27
C HIS A 80 -5.89 -0.64 19.91
N ASP A 81 -6.06 -1.64 19.05
CA ASP A 81 -6.46 -1.43 17.65
C ASP A 81 -7.41 -2.53 17.14
N LYS A 82 -8.04 -2.25 16.02
CA LYS A 82 -8.93 -3.16 15.28
C LYS A 82 -8.17 -4.12 14.38
N ILE A 83 -7.02 -3.70 13.86
CA ILE A 83 -6.26 -4.45 12.87
C ILE A 83 -5.07 -5.13 13.53
N ALA A 84 -5.00 -6.43 13.40
CA ALA A 84 -3.87 -7.20 13.91
C ALA A 84 -2.55 -6.78 13.22
N LEU A 85 -1.44 -7.06 13.88
CA LEU A 85 -0.12 -6.95 13.25
C LEU A 85 0.13 -8.16 12.35
N LYS A 86 0.85 -7.94 11.25
CA LYS A 86 1.35 -9.00 10.39
C LYS A 86 2.34 -9.88 11.18
N LYS A 87 2.34 -11.16 10.87
CA LYS A 87 3.16 -12.18 11.55
C LYS A 87 3.77 -13.15 10.54
N ASN A 88 4.55 -14.10 11.04
CA ASN A 88 5.13 -15.19 10.25
C ASN A 88 6.12 -14.71 9.16
N TYR A 89 6.91 -13.70 9.47
CA TYR A 89 7.89 -13.10 8.55
C TYR A 89 8.93 -14.10 8.03
N GLU A 90 9.40 -15.04 8.89
CA GLU A 90 10.33 -16.09 8.49
C GLU A 90 9.79 -16.96 7.36
N GLN A 91 8.50 -17.36 7.45
CA GLN A 91 7.85 -18.19 6.43
C GLN A 91 7.62 -17.45 5.11
N GLN A 92 7.71 -16.13 5.13
CA GLN A 92 7.57 -15.25 3.96
C GLN A 92 8.92 -14.80 3.40
N ASP A 93 10.03 -15.28 3.96
CA ASP A 93 11.40 -14.84 3.65
C ASP A 93 11.53 -13.29 3.75
N VAL A 94 10.96 -12.68 4.80
CA VAL A 94 11.01 -11.23 5.03
C VAL A 94 11.84 -10.92 6.27
N ARG A 95 12.82 -10.03 6.14
CA ARG A 95 13.60 -9.55 7.27
C ARG A 95 12.94 -8.32 7.89
N VAL A 96 12.63 -8.40 9.19
CA VAL A 96 11.99 -7.29 9.93
C VAL A 96 12.84 -6.93 11.12
N VAL A 97 13.33 -5.69 11.14
CA VAL A 97 14.14 -5.16 12.24
C VAL A 97 13.19 -4.61 13.32
N PRO A 98 13.39 -4.94 14.60
CA PRO A 98 12.58 -4.33 15.67
C PRO A 98 12.77 -2.80 15.69
N HIS A 99 11.76 -2.05 15.78
CA HIS A 99 10.33 -2.29 15.97
C HIS A 99 9.52 -1.88 14.70
N ALA A 100 9.92 -2.42 13.54
CA ALA A 100 9.11 -2.21 12.34
C ALA A 100 7.73 -2.85 12.50
N ILE A 101 6.71 -2.19 11.96
CA ILE A 101 5.32 -2.64 12.02
C ILE A 101 4.74 -2.74 10.62
N ALA A 102 4.20 -3.91 10.29
CA ALA A 102 3.29 -4.08 9.17
C ALA A 102 1.92 -4.51 9.71
N ARG A 103 0.85 -3.87 9.24
CA ARG A 103 -0.52 -4.25 9.61
C ARG A 103 -0.97 -5.46 8.76
N TYR A 104 -1.75 -6.34 9.37
CA TYR A 104 -2.39 -7.44 8.65
C TYR A 104 -3.23 -6.92 7.46
N GLY A 105 -3.16 -7.63 6.33
CA GLY A 105 -3.74 -7.17 5.07
C GLY A 105 -2.79 -6.30 4.23
N SER A 106 -1.53 -6.10 4.67
CA SER A 106 -0.45 -5.63 3.81
C SER A 106 0.35 -6.82 3.27
N TYR A 107 0.84 -6.73 2.04
CA TYR A 107 1.69 -7.75 1.44
C TYR A 107 3.16 -7.33 1.44
N LEU A 108 4.03 -8.24 1.83
CA LEU A 108 5.48 -8.10 1.75
C LEU A 108 6.03 -9.25 0.92
N GLY A 109 6.65 -8.94 -0.19
CA GLY A 109 7.27 -9.92 -1.07
C GLY A 109 8.53 -10.56 -0.46
N LYS A 110 8.95 -11.67 -1.06
CA LYS A 110 10.19 -12.36 -0.68
C LYS A 110 11.39 -11.41 -0.68
N ASP A 111 12.31 -11.60 0.28
CA ASP A 111 13.53 -10.81 0.45
C ASP A 111 13.28 -9.30 0.69
N VAL A 112 12.08 -8.90 1.08
CA VAL A 112 11.82 -7.54 1.57
C VAL A 112 12.51 -7.34 2.91
N ILE A 113 13.09 -6.16 3.11
CA ILE A 113 13.67 -5.73 4.38
C ILE A 113 12.87 -4.55 4.91
N LEU A 114 12.34 -4.69 6.12
CA LEU A 114 11.80 -3.58 6.90
C LEU A 114 12.81 -3.19 7.97
N MET A 115 13.43 -2.02 7.85
CA MET A 115 14.04 -1.34 8.99
C MET A 115 12.91 -0.82 9.89
N PRO A 116 13.18 -0.23 11.07
CA PRO A 116 12.13 0.34 11.92
C PRO A 116 11.25 1.31 11.12
N SER A 117 10.17 0.82 10.57
CA SER A 117 9.31 1.48 9.57
C SER A 117 7.86 1.03 9.74
N TYR A 118 6.93 1.59 8.97
CA TYR A 118 5.52 1.28 9.08
C TYR A 118 4.90 0.97 7.70
N VAL A 119 4.18 -0.14 7.61
CA VAL A 119 3.42 -0.54 6.40
C VAL A 119 1.96 -0.75 6.75
N ASN A 120 1.07 0.02 6.12
CA ASN A 120 -0.36 0.00 6.42
C ASN A 120 -1.12 -1.06 5.60
N ILE A 121 -2.35 -1.37 6.05
CA ILE A 121 -3.26 -2.32 5.39
C ILE A 121 -3.51 -1.95 3.92
N GLY A 122 -3.63 -2.96 3.06
CA GLY A 122 -3.83 -2.79 1.62
C GLY A 122 -2.57 -2.41 0.84
N ALA A 123 -1.49 -2.04 1.52
CA ALA A 123 -0.21 -1.79 0.87
C ALA A 123 0.40 -3.07 0.31
N TYR A 124 1.08 -2.93 -0.81
CA TYR A 124 1.82 -4.01 -1.46
C TYR A 124 3.29 -3.58 -1.59
N VAL A 125 4.21 -4.39 -1.12
CA VAL A 125 5.66 -4.19 -1.28
C VAL A 125 6.24 -5.37 -2.05
N GLY A 126 6.74 -5.11 -3.24
CA GLY A 126 7.34 -6.10 -4.13
C GLY A 126 8.66 -6.67 -3.59
N LYS A 127 9.05 -7.83 -4.10
CA LYS A 127 10.23 -8.58 -3.64
C LYS A 127 11.51 -7.76 -3.72
N ARG A 128 12.46 -8.05 -2.82
CA ARG A 128 13.79 -7.43 -2.74
C ARG A 128 13.77 -5.91 -2.54
N SER A 129 12.67 -5.35 -2.08
CA SER A 129 12.58 -3.92 -1.74
C SER A 129 13.00 -3.66 -0.30
N LEU A 130 13.59 -2.50 -0.06
CA LEU A 130 13.98 -2.01 1.26
C LEU A 130 13.09 -0.86 1.69
N ILE A 131 12.46 -0.99 2.85
CA ILE A 131 11.75 0.09 3.52
C ILE A 131 12.61 0.51 4.72
N ASP A 132 13.28 1.64 4.58
CA ASP A 132 14.31 2.07 5.51
C ASP A 132 13.73 2.77 6.74
N THR A 133 14.61 3.15 7.65
CA THR A 133 14.30 3.65 9.01
C THR A 133 13.36 4.86 8.98
N TRP A 134 12.27 4.77 9.74
CA TRP A 134 11.21 5.78 9.85
C TRP A 134 10.44 6.06 8.55
N ALA A 135 10.63 5.26 7.52
CA ALA A 135 9.76 5.35 6.35
C ALA A 135 8.37 4.82 6.63
N THR A 136 7.37 5.37 5.95
CA THR A 136 5.97 4.94 6.04
C THR A 136 5.43 4.60 4.67
N ILE A 137 4.79 3.44 4.56
CA ILE A 137 4.02 3.03 3.39
C ILE A 137 2.54 3.11 3.77
N GLY A 138 1.87 4.10 3.23
CA GLY A 138 0.46 4.39 3.51
C GLY A 138 -0.48 3.30 3.00
N SER A 139 -1.72 3.32 3.51
CA SER A 139 -2.74 2.33 3.11
C SER A 139 -2.95 2.30 1.60
N CYS A 140 -3.01 1.10 1.06
CA CYS A 140 -3.22 0.84 -0.36
C CYS A 140 -2.07 1.25 -1.31
N ALA A 141 -0.98 1.84 -0.83
CA ALA A 141 0.17 2.18 -1.66
C ALA A 141 0.79 0.93 -2.31
N GLN A 142 1.25 1.07 -3.54
CA GLN A 142 1.80 -0.02 -4.34
C GLN A 142 3.27 0.23 -4.62
N ILE A 143 4.14 -0.58 -4.03
CA ILE A 143 5.59 -0.52 -4.21
C ILE A 143 6.01 -1.71 -5.06
N GLY A 144 6.76 -1.47 -6.11
CA GLY A 144 7.29 -2.48 -7.02
C GLY A 144 8.42 -3.33 -6.42
N GLU A 145 9.11 -4.04 -7.29
CA GLU A 145 10.26 -4.89 -6.94
C GLU A 145 11.57 -4.08 -6.96
N ASN A 146 12.54 -4.49 -6.13
CA ASN A 146 13.87 -3.86 -6.04
C ASN A 146 13.81 -2.35 -5.75
N VAL A 147 12.79 -1.87 -5.07
CA VAL A 147 12.64 -0.45 -4.74
C VAL A 147 13.36 -0.14 -3.44
N HIS A 148 14.09 0.97 -3.43
CA HIS A 148 14.68 1.50 -2.20
C HIS A 148 13.88 2.72 -1.72
N ILE A 149 13.14 2.55 -0.63
CA ILE A 149 12.47 3.63 0.09
C ILE A 149 13.39 4.05 1.23
N SER A 150 14.09 5.17 1.07
CA SER A 150 15.11 5.64 2.02
C SER A 150 14.51 6.14 3.34
N GLY A 151 15.38 6.42 4.31
CA GLY A 151 14.97 6.81 5.66
C GLY A 151 14.07 8.05 5.70
N GLY A 152 13.01 7.95 6.50
CA GLY A 152 12.05 9.04 6.71
C GLY A 152 11.16 9.39 5.53
N VAL A 153 11.14 8.57 4.47
CA VAL A 153 10.22 8.75 3.33
C VAL A 153 8.78 8.54 3.75
N GLY A 154 7.90 9.43 3.32
CA GLY A 154 6.46 9.32 3.48
C GLY A 154 5.76 8.97 2.16
N ILE A 155 5.36 7.71 1.99
CA ILE A 155 4.47 7.30 0.90
C ILE A 155 3.04 7.38 1.40
N GLY A 156 2.24 8.25 0.79
CA GLY A 156 0.88 8.53 1.19
C GLY A 156 -0.06 7.35 1.00
N GLY A 157 -1.01 7.24 1.91
CA GLY A 157 -2.10 6.29 1.81
C GLY A 157 -3.32 6.92 1.14
N VAL A 158 -3.95 6.21 0.22
CA VAL A 158 -5.18 6.64 -0.45
C VAL A 158 -6.23 5.53 -0.32
N LEU A 159 -6.66 5.26 0.92
CA LEU A 159 -7.77 4.37 1.18
C LEU A 159 -9.10 5.06 0.86
N GLU A 160 -9.25 6.30 1.31
CA GLU A 160 -10.39 7.16 1.07
C GLU A 160 -9.92 8.48 0.44
N PRO A 161 -10.66 8.96 -0.58
CA PRO A 161 -11.84 8.37 -1.18
C PRO A 161 -11.52 7.11 -2.01
N VAL A 162 -12.44 6.13 -2.01
CA VAL A 162 -12.19 4.80 -2.59
C VAL A 162 -11.91 4.81 -4.09
N GLN A 163 -12.43 5.78 -4.82
CA GLN A 163 -12.21 5.96 -6.26
C GLN A 163 -10.85 6.56 -6.60
N ALA A 164 -10.14 7.19 -5.65
CA ALA A 164 -8.84 7.80 -5.91
C ALA A 164 -7.76 6.73 -6.16
N SER A 165 -6.84 7.00 -7.07
CA SER A 165 -5.70 6.12 -7.31
C SER A 165 -4.77 6.07 -6.09
N PRO A 166 -4.24 4.89 -5.73
CA PRO A 166 -3.19 4.81 -4.72
C PRO A 166 -1.89 5.41 -5.26
N VAL A 167 -0.97 5.75 -4.34
CA VAL A 167 0.42 6.03 -4.74
C VAL A 167 1.05 4.74 -5.29
N ILE A 168 1.74 4.86 -6.42
CA ILE A 168 2.41 3.76 -7.11
C ILE A 168 3.87 4.13 -7.30
N ILE A 169 4.76 3.29 -6.80
CA ILE A 169 6.19 3.34 -7.09
C ILE A 169 6.51 2.07 -7.86
N GLU A 170 6.89 2.20 -9.13
CA GLU A 170 7.20 1.04 -9.97
C GLU A 170 8.58 0.44 -9.65
N ASP A 171 8.96 -0.59 -10.39
CA ASP A 171 10.16 -1.39 -10.11
C ASP A 171 11.47 -0.59 -10.24
N ASN A 172 12.48 -1.00 -9.48
CA ASN A 172 13.83 -0.48 -9.51
C ASN A 172 13.97 1.02 -9.18
N CYS A 173 12.96 1.65 -8.57
CA CYS A 173 13.03 3.04 -8.17
C CYS A 173 13.89 3.23 -6.92
N PHE A 174 14.55 4.41 -6.85
CA PHE A 174 15.22 4.89 -5.65
C PHE A 174 14.55 6.17 -5.15
N ILE A 175 13.98 6.13 -3.95
CA ILE A 175 13.31 7.26 -3.32
C ILE A 175 14.20 7.80 -2.21
N GLY A 176 14.80 8.97 -2.44
CA GLY A 176 15.75 9.60 -1.53
C GLY A 176 15.15 9.94 -0.16
N SER A 177 16.02 10.08 0.83
CA SER A 177 15.61 10.29 2.23
C SER A 177 14.66 11.48 2.39
N ARG A 178 13.62 11.29 3.24
CA ARG A 178 12.61 12.31 3.56
C ARG A 178 11.78 12.82 2.38
N CYS A 179 11.76 12.10 1.25
CA CYS A 179 10.79 12.38 0.20
C CYS A 179 9.37 12.17 0.70
N ILE A 180 8.44 12.95 0.18
CA ILE A 180 6.99 12.80 0.39
C ILE A 180 6.35 12.57 -0.97
N VAL A 181 5.68 11.44 -1.16
CA VAL A 181 4.96 11.10 -2.38
C VAL A 181 3.53 10.75 -2.02
N VAL A 182 2.58 11.58 -2.40
CA VAL A 182 1.19 11.52 -1.92
C VAL A 182 0.19 11.72 -3.06
N GLU A 183 -1.12 11.66 -2.73
CA GLU A 183 -2.24 11.99 -3.64
C GLU A 183 -2.25 11.17 -4.94
N GLY A 184 -1.88 9.89 -4.87
CA GLY A 184 -1.95 8.99 -6.02
C GLY A 184 -0.89 9.23 -7.10
N VAL A 185 0.18 9.95 -6.78
CA VAL A 185 1.33 10.11 -7.68
C VAL A 185 1.88 8.75 -8.09
N LYS A 186 2.19 8.61 -9.39
CA LYS A 186 2.89 7.46 -9.94
C LYS A 186 4.35 7.82 -10.21
N VAL A 187 5.26 7.04 -9.69
CA VAL A 187 6.70 7.08 -10.02
C VAL A 187 6.98 5.87 -10.90
N GLU A 188 7.34 6.09 -12.15
CA GLU A 188 7.59 5.03 -13.11
C GLU A 188 8.93 4.34 -12.87
N ALA A 189 9.12 3.19 -13.48
CA ALA A 189 10.25 2.30 -13.24
C ALA A 189 11.61 3.02 -13.41
N GLU A 190 12.58 2.62 -12.58
CA GLU A 190 13.96 3.09 -12.60
C GLU A 190 14.17 4.60 -12.22
N ALA A 191 13.08 5.31 -11.93
CA ALA A 191 13.17 6.71 -11.53
C ALA A 191 13.88 6.89 -10.17
N VAL A 192 14.64 7.97 -10.08
CA VAL A 192 15.40 8.35 -8.88
C VAL A 192 14.89 9.70 -8.37
N LEU A 193 14.37 9.71 -7.13
CA LEU A 193 14.03 10.96 -6.44
C LEU A 193 15.17 11.37 -5.51
N GLY A 194 15.67 12.59 -5.67
CA GLY A 194 16.63 13.18 -4.73
C GLY A 194 16.01 13.38 -3.33
N ALA A 195 16.83 13.49 -2.30
CA ALA A 195 16.34 13.69 -0.93
C ALA A 195 15.48 14.97 -0.79
N ASN A 196 14.48 14.89 0.11
CA ASN A 196 13.54 15.99 0.41
C ASN A 196 12.62 16.43 -0.75
N VAL A 197 12.48 15.64 -1.81
CA VAL A 197 11.50 15.91 -2.86
C VAL A 197 10.09 15.69 -2.33
N VAL A 198 9.18 16.64 -2.62
CA VAL A 198 7.75 16.56 -2.28
C VAL A 198 6.93 16.54 -3.56
N LEU A 199 6.16 15.47 -3.74
CA LEU A 199 5.30 15.24 -4.90
C LEU A 199 3.85 15.04 -4.48
N THR A 200 2.99 15.90 -5.01
CA THR A 200 1.53 15.80 -4.94
C THR A 200 0.98 15.65 -6.37
N SER A 201 -0.31 15.39 -6.49
CA SER A 201 -0.99 15.29 -7.80
C SER A 201 -0.86 16.56 -8.66
N SER A 202 -0.63 17.71 -8.02
CA SER A 202 -0.51 19.03 -8.67
C SER A 202 0.93 19.50 -8.83
N THR A 203 1.91 18.83 -8.23
CA THR A 203 3.33 19.20 -8.36
C THR A 203 3.76 19.10 -9.82
N LYS A 204 4.30 20.21 -10.35
CA LYS A 204 4.86 20.25 -11.70
C LYS A 204 6.25 19.61 -11.70
N ILE A 205 6.46 18.69 -12.61
CA ILE A 205 7.75 18.09 -12.90
C ILE A 205 8.14 18.52 -14.30
N ILE A 206 9.29 19.15 -14.42
CA ILE A 206 9.74 19.74 -15.67
C ILE A 206 10.96 18.97 -16.16
N ASP A 207 10.80 18.27 -17.27
CA ASP A 207 11.90 17.61 -17.95
C ASP A 207 12.64 18.64 -18.82
N VAL A 208 13.92 18.82 -18.53
CA VAL A 208 14.83 19.73 -19.21
C VAL A 208 15.91 18.98 -19.97
N SER A 209 15.82 17.68 -20.13
CA SER A 209 16.80 16.85 -20.82
C SER A 209 16.77 17.03 -22.35
N GLN A 210 15.67 17.54 -22.88
CA GLN A 210 15.42 17.78 -24.30
C GLN A 210 15.48 19.28 -24.63
N SER A 211 15.57 19.63 -25.92
CA SER A 211 15.52 21.02 -26.38
C SER A 211 14.17 21.69 -26.11
N GLU A 212 13.10 20.91 -26.07
CA GLU A 212 11.77 21.36 -25.69
C GLU A 212 11.46 20.86 -24.28
N THR A 213 10.95 21.75 -23.43
CA THR A 213 10.58 21.43 -22.06
C THR A 213 9.25 20.66 -22.01
N ILE A 214 9.23 19.54 -21.32
CA ILE A 214 8.00 18.73 -21.11
C ILE A 214 7.56 18.89 -19.66
N GLU A 215 6.29 19.21 -19.43
CA GLU A 215 5.68 19.30 -18.10
C GLU A 215 4.86 18.04 -17.79
N TYR A 216 5.15 17.38 -16.66
CA TYR A 216 4.35 16.28 -16.10
C TYR A 216 3.67 16.73 -14.82
N LYS A 217 2.51 16.10 -14.50
CA LYS A 217 1.80 16.21 -13.22
C LYS A 217 1.27 14.86 -12.77
N GLY A 218 1.47 14.56 -11.50
CA GLY A 218 1.01 13.29 -10.92
C GLY A 218 1.77 12.06 -11.40
N ILE A 219 2.75 12.23 -12.31
CA ILE A 219 3.58 11.14 -12.84
C ILE A 219 5.02 11.63 -12.88
N VAL A 220 5.94 10.83 -12.32
CA VAL A 220 7.38 10.93 -12.57
C VAL A 220 7.70 9.93 -13.67
N PRO A 221 8.23 10.35 -14.81
CA PRO A 221 8.57 9.41 -15.88
C PRO A 221 9.70 8.47 -15.47
N SER A 222 9.83 7.35 -16.21
CA SER A 222 10.94 6.39 -16.06
C SER A 222 12.29 7.06 -16.26
N GLY A 223 13.29 6.62 -15.48
CA GLY A 223 14.66 7.16 -15.50
C GLY A 223 15.57 6.46 -16.48
#